data_943e5d61ad44c320bb69d09a2ee61467
#
_entry.id   943e5d61ad44c320bb69d09a2ee61467
#
_cell.length_a   1.000
_cell.length_b   1.000
_cell.length_c   1.000
_cell.angle_alpha   90.00
_cell.angle_beta   90.00
_cell.angle_gamma   90.00
#
_symmetry.space_group_name_H-M   'P 1'
#
loop_
_entity.id
_entity.type
_entity.pdbx_description
1 polymer ?
#
loop_
_entity_poly.entity_id
_entity_poly.type
_entity_poly.pdbx_seq_one_letter_code
_entity_poly.pdbx_strand_id
1 'polypeptide(L)'
;MIGLCAVAFACWASTRVGLAGPAVNKRMWTPGFVLLTAATSILLLLVCQVVADVGGRQLNPVVRVGTRVAAWPWAALGRNALVVYVGQHVLGAVLAQTPAHVGTRLTTAAGYVQEHFFGRGWLGLDSQWTYVVAMLAFWTAVAAAMHRARWYVTL
;
A
#
# COMPACT_ATOMS: atom_id res chain seq x y z
N MET A 1 7.85 -3.57 -22.18
CA MET A 1 8.23 -4.39 -21.00
C MET A 1 9.75 -4.42 -20.76
N ILE A 2 10.58 -4.76 -21.75
CA ILE A 2 12.06 -4.83 -21.59
C ILE A 2 12.64 -3.50 -21.07
N GLY A 3 12.21 -2.36 -21.61
CA GLY A 3 12.68 -1.05 -21.16
C GLY A 3 12.36 -0.74 -19.69
N LEU A 4 11.16 -1.11 -19.21
CA LEU A 4 10.80 -0.92 -17.81
C LEU A 4 11.62 -1.81 -16.87
N CYS A 5 11.89 -3.05 -17.28
CA CYS A 5 12.79 -3.94 -16.53
C CYS A 5 14.20 -3.36 -16.45
N ALA A 6 14.73 -2.83 -17.56
CA ALA A 6 16.03 -2.19 -17.59
C ALA A 6 16.12 -0.97 -16.67
N VAL A 7 15.10 -0.11 -16.67
CA VAL A 7 15.02 1.06 -15.78
C VAL A 7 14.95 0.62 -14.31
N ALA A 8 14.09 -0.35 -13.97
CA ALA A 8 13.99 -0.87 -12.61
C ALA A 8 15.31 -1.45 -12.12
N PHE A 9 16.00 -2.22 -12.97
CA PHE A 9 17.30 -2.79 -12.67
C PHE A 9 18.38 -1.71 -12.50
N ALA A 10 18.43 -0.71 -13.40
CA ALA A 10 19.35 0.42 -13.30
C ALA A 10 19.15 1.22 -12.02
N CYS A 11 17.90 1.52 -11.64
CA CYS A 11 17.56 2.17 -10.39
C CYS A 11 18.00 1.36 -9.17
N TRP A 12 17.75 0.06 -9.18
CA TRP A 12 18.16 -0.83 -8.09
C TRP A 12 19.71 -0.96 -8.01
N ALA A 13 20.37 -1.15 -9.14
CA ALA A 13 21.83 -1.29 -9.22
C ALA A 13 22.53 0.00 -8.73
N SER A 14 22.03 1.18 -9.09
CA SER A 14 22.60 2.46 -8.66
C SER A 14 22.57 2.64 -7.13
N THR A 15 21.58 2.07 -6.45
CA THR A 15 21.55 2.08 -4.97
C THR A 15 22.61 1.15 -4.35
N ARG A 16 22.98 0.07 -5.05
CA ARG A 16 24.00 -0.90 -4.57
C ARG A 16 25.41 -0.45 -4.82
N VAL A 17 25.65 0.27 -5.90
CA VAL A 17 27.00 0.75 -6.28
C VAL A 17 27.36 2.06 -5.55
N GLY A 18 26.46 2.59 -4.72
CA GLY A 18 26.71 3.82 -3.96
C GLY A 18 26.62 5.11 -4.78
N LEU A 19 26.23 5.04 -6.07
CA LEU A 19 26.02 6.21 -6.94
C LEU A 19 24.92 7.12 -6.41
N ALA A 20 24.00 6.58 -5.60
CA ALA A 20 22.88 7.30 -5.02
C ALA A 20 23.15 7.91 -3.64
N GLY A 21 24.43 7.90 -3.18
CA GLY A 21 24.82 8.42 -1.89
C GLY A 21 24.79 7.40 -0.76
N PRO A 22 25.34 7.76 0.43
CA PRO A 22 25.75 6.81 1.45
C PRO A 22 24.62 6.19 2.30
N ALA A 23 23.39 6.67 2.22
CA ALA A 23 22.31 6.11 3.03
C ALA A 23 20.93 6.32 2.39
N VAL A 24 20.12 5.26 2.36
CA VAL A 24 18.71 5.33 2.03
C VAL A 24 17.95 5.91 3.24
N ASN A 25 17.61 7.20 3.18
CA ASN A 25 16.91 7.88 4.26
C ASN A 25 15.60 8.49 3.77
N LYS A 26 14.48 7.97 4.32
CA LYS A 26 13.13 8.45 4.01
C LYS A 26 12.89 9.89 4.45
N ARG A 27 13.45 10.31 5.60
CA ARG A 27 13.22 11.67 6.15
C ARG A 27 13.87 12.76 5.29
N MET A 28 15.02 12.45 4.69
CA MET A 28 15.77 13.41 3.87
C MET A 28 15.52 13.26 2.37
N TRP A 29 14.64 12.35 1.96
CA TRP A 29 14.34 12.09 0.54
C TRP A 29 15.62 11.90 -0.29
N THR A 30 16.56 11.11 0.24
CA THR A 30 17.84 10.89 -0.44
C THR A 30 17.60 10.28 -1.83
N PRO A 31 18.46 10.57 -2.83
CA PRO A 31 18.36 9.99 -4.16
C PRO A 31 18.26 8.46 -4.14
N GLY A 32 18.97 7.80 -3.22
CA GLY A 32 18.89 6.36 -3.01
C GLY A 32 17.50 5.88 -2.61
N PHE A 33 16.80 6.61 -1.74
CA PHE A 33 15.42 6.30 -1.38
C PHE A 33 14.48 6.45 -2.57
N VAL A 34 14.60 7.52 -3.34
CA VAL A 34 13.76 7.77 -4.53
C VAL A 34 13.96 6.69 -5.59
N LEU A 35 15.21 6.34 -5.86
CA LEU A 35 15.54 5.30 -6.84
C LEU A 35 15.05 3.92 -6.40
N LEU A 36 15.17 3.59 -5.12
CA LEU A 36 14.69 2.31 -4.58
C LEU A 36 13.16 2.22 -4.64
N THR A 37 12.46 3.29 -4.27
CA THR A 37 10.98 3.32 -4.37
C THR A 37 10.51 3.29 -5.81
N ALA A 38 11.18 3.98 -6.73
CA ALA A 38 10.88 3.90 -8.16
C ALA A 38 11.08 2.49 -8.71
N ALA A 39 12.20 1.84 -8.39
CA ALA A 39 12.49 0.47 -8.80
C ALA A 39 11.43 -0.51 -8.31
N THR A 40 11.07 -0.45 -7.02
CA THR A 40 10.03 -1.32 -6.44
C THR A 40 8.66 -1.07 -7.06
N SER A 41 8.31 0.18 -7.32
CA SER A 41 7.03 0.53 -7.96
C SER A 41 6.95 0.02 -9.40
N ILE A 42 8.03 0.15 -10.18
CA ILE A 42 8.09 -0.36 -11.55
C ILE A 42 8.02 -1.89 -11.56
N LEU A 43 8.72 -2.57 -10.66
CA LEU A 43 8.66 -4.04 -10.56
C LEU A 43 7.25 -4.51 -10.20
N LEU A 44 6.60 -3.87 -9.24
CA LEU A 44 5.24 -4.20 -8.87
C LEU A 44 4.26 -3.99 -10.04
N LEU A 45 4.42 -2.90 -10.77
CA LEU A 45 3.60 -2.61 -11.96
C LEU A 45 3.82 -3.65 -13.05
N LEU A 46 5.06 -4.09 -13.29
CA LEU A 46 5.38 -5.16 -14.22
C LEU A 46 4.73 -6.49 -13.83
N VAL A 47 4.80 -6.85 -12.54
CA VAL A 47 4.14 -8.05 -12.03
C VAL A 47 2.62 -7.96 -12.26
N CYS A 48 2.00 -6.84 -11.94
CA CYS A 48 0.57 -6.63 -12.18
C CYS A 48 0.22 -6.74 -13.67
N GLN A 49 1.03 -6.17 -14.57
CA GLN A 49 0.81 -6.29 -16.02
C GLN A 49 0.93 -7.73 -16.49
N VAL A 50 1.99 -8.44 -16.06
CA VAL A 50 2.16 -9.86 -16.43
C VAL A 50 0.97 -10.70 -15.96
N VAL A 51 0.53 -10.51 -14.70
CA VAL A 51 -0.61 -11.23 -14.16
C VAL A 51 -1.90 -10.89 -14.93
N ALA A 52 -2.12 -9.63 -15.26
CA ALA A 52 -3.29 -9.20 -16.02
C ALA A 52 -3.28 -9.72 -17.46
N ASP A 53 -2.13 -9.63 -18.15
CA ASP A 53 -1.98 -10.09 -19.54
C ASP A 53 -2.05 -11.61 -19.67
N VAL A 54 -1.33 -12.33 -18.80
CA VAL A 54 -1.32 -13.81 -18.80
C VAL A 54 -2.70 -14.32 -18.36
N GLY A 55 -3.28 -13.75 -17.30
CA GLY A 55 -4.62 -14.11 -16.83
C GLY A 55 -5.74 -13.78 -17.83
N GLY A 56 -5.56 -12.70 -18.62
CA GLY A 56 -6.51 -12.29 -19.65
C GLY A 56 -6.45 -13.12 -20.94
N ARG A 57 -5.27 -13.62 -21.29
CA ARG A 57 -5.03 -14.41 -22.51
C ARG A 57 -5.20 -15.90 -22.32
N GLN A 58 -5.18 -16.38 -21.09
CA GLN A 58 -5.25 -17.81 -20.83
C GLN A 58 -6.67 -18.36 -21.00
N LEU A 59 -6.70 -19.41 -21.73
CA LEU A 59 -7.77 -20.19 -22.31
C LEU A 59 -8.72 -20.83 -21.31
N ASN A 60 -8.35 -20.92 -20.04
CA ASN A 60 -9.18 -21.60 -19.06
C ASN A 60 -10.14 -20.61 -18.38
N PRO A 61 -11.48 -20.77 -18.56
CA PRO A 61 -12.48 -19.84 -18.01
C PRO A 61 -12.38 -19.72 -16.47
N VAL A 62 -11.96 -20.78 -15.80
CA VAL A 62 -11.78 -20.78 -14.33
C VAL A 62 -10.64 -19.84 -13.91
N VAL A 63 -9.51 -19.91 -14.61
CA VAL A 63 -8.36 -19.03 -14.35
C VAL A 63 -8.71 -17.59 -14.63
N ARG A 64 -9.44 -17.33 -15.70
CA ARG A 64 -9.89 -15.98 -16.07
C ARG A 64 -10.86 -15.36 -15.05
N VAL A 65 -11.74 -16.16 -14.49
CA VAL A 65 -12.65 -15.70 -13.40
C VAL A 65 -11.83 -15.47 -12.12
N GLY A 66 -10.94 -16.39 -11.77
CA GLY A 66 -10.09 -16.28 -10.60
C GLY A 66 -9.22 -15.01 -10.61
N THR A 67 -8.57 -14.71 -11.75
CA THR A 67 -7.75 -13.50 -11.90
C THR A 67 -8.59 -12.22 -11.84
N ARG A 68 -9.80 -12.21 -12.38
CA ARG A 68 -10.73 -11.07 -12.25
C ARG A 68 -11.15 -10.83 -10.80
N VAL A 69 -11.49 -11.89 -10.08
CA VAL A 69 -11.88 -11.79 -8.66
C VAL A 69 -10.70 -11.31 -7.81
N ALA A 70 -9.50 -11.86 -8.05
CA ALA A 70 -8.28 -11.43 -7.35
C ALA A 70 -7.84 -10.00 -7.69
N ALA A 71 -8.06 -9.55 -8.93
CA ALA A 71 -7.71 -8.20 -9.37
C ALA A 71 -8.75 -7.14 -8.95
N TRP A 72 -9.98 -7.54 -8.61
CA TRP A 72 -11.05 -6.62 -8.29
C TRP A 72 -10.77 -5.65 -7.13
N PRO A 73 -10.21 -6.08 -5.98
CA PRO A 73 -9.87 -5.17 -4.89
C PRO A 73 -8.83 -4.12 -5.31
N TRP A 74 -7.83 -4.53 -6.07
CA TRP A 74 -6.79 -3.65 -6.59
C TRP A 74 -7.32 -2.63 -7.60
N ALA A 75 -8.26 -3.06 -8.45
CA ALA A 75 -8.94 -2.15 -9.37
C ALA A 75 -9.83 -1.15 -8.62
N ALA A 76 -10.48 -1.56 -7.54
CA ALA A 76 -11.27 -0.66 -6.70
C ALA A 76 -10.39 0.38 -5.99
N LEU A 77 -9.25 -0.05 -5.42
CA LEU A 77 -8.27 0.84 -4.82
C LEU A 77 -7.67 1.82 -5.83
N GLY A 78 -7.31 1.33 -7.02
CA GLY A 78 -6.73 2.17 -8.07
C GLY A 78 -7.67 3.26 -8.56
N ARG A 79 -8.95 2.93 -8.76
CA ARG A 79 -9.97 3.91 -9.19
C ARG A 79 -10.30 4.96 -8.14
N ASN A 80 -10.11 4.65 -6.86
CA ASN A 80 -10.37 5.54 -5.73
C ASN A 80 -9.07 5.92 -5.00
N ALA A 81 -7.93 5.84 -5.68
CA ALA A 81 -6.62 6.05 -5.07
C ALA A 81 -6.48 7.41 -4.38
N LEU A 82 -7.08 8.47 -4.96
CA LEU A 82 -7.05 9.80 -4.37
C LEU A 82 -7.78 9.83 -3.01
N VAL A 83 -8.97 9.24 -2.94
CA VAL A 83 -9.75 9.20 -1.69
C VAL A 83 -9.02 8.39 -0.63
N VAL A 84 -8.45 7.25 -1.00
CA VAL A 84 -7.66 6.41 -0.10
C VAL A 84 -6.43 7.17 0.39
N TYR A 85 -5.70 7.84 -0.52
CA TYR A 85 -4.49 8.59 -0.17
C TYR A 85 -4.78 9.76 0.77
N VAL A 86 -5.73 10.61 0.42
CA VAL A 86 -6.11 11.76 1.26
C VAL A 86 -6.75 11.28 2.55
N GLY A 87 -7.65 10.32 2.47
CA GLY A 87 -8.37 9.78 3.62
C GLY A 87 -7.42 9.17 4.67
N GLN A 88 -6.43 8.39 4.25
CA GLN A 88 -5.46 7.83 5.20
C GLN A 88 -4.61 8.90 5.89
N HIS A 89 -4.24 9.98 5.18
CA HIS A 89 -3.49 11.09 5.76
C HIS A 89 -4.34 11.88 6.76
N VAL A 90 -5.59 12.18 6.40
CA VAL A 90 -6.53 12.87 7.28
C VAL A 90 -6.82 12.03 8.52
N LEU A 91 -7.16 10.74 8.34
CA LEU A 91 -7.41 9.83 9.45
C LEU A 91 -6.19 9.71 10.36
N GLY A 92 -5.00 9.56 9.78
CA GLY A 92 -3.75 9.50 10.53
C GLY A 92 -3.47 10.77 11.32
N ALA A 93 -3.69 11.94 10.72
CA ALA A 93 -3.53 13.24 11.40
C ALA A 93 -4.53 13.40 12.54
N VAL A 94 -5.80 13.08 12.31
CA VAL A 94 -6.85 13.14 13.35
C VAL A 94 -6.51 12.22 14.51
N LEU A 95 -6.16 10.96 14.23
CA LEU A 95 -5.79 10.00 15.28
C LEU A 95 -4.51 10.39 16.04
N ALA A 96 -3.55 11.02 15.36
CA ALA A 96 -2.32 11.48 16.00
C ALA A 96 -2.51 12.74 16.86
N GLN A 97 -3.47 13.61 16.52
CA GLN A 97 -3.71 14.86 17.22
C GLN A 97 -4.79 14.76 18.32
N THR A 98 -5.61 13.71 18.26
CA THR A 98 -6.66 13.51 19.26
C THR A 98 -6.06 12.90 20.53
N PRO A 99 -6.09 13.59 21.69
CA PRO A 99 -5.63 13.02 22.94
C PRO A 99 -6.59 11.92 23.41
N ALA A 100 -6.03 10.82 23.90
CA ALA A 100 -6.77 9.70 24.47
C ALA A 100 -6.13 9.30 25.79
N HIS A 101 -6.92 8.69 26.67
CA HIS A 101 -6.44 8.21 27.96
C HIS A 101 -6.42 6.68 27.97
N VAL A 102 -5.28 6.10 28.32
CA VAL A 102 -5.14 4.67 28.66
C VAL A 102 -4.83 4.61 30.15
N GLY A 103 -5.87 4.38 30.96
CA GLY A 103 -5.74 4.48 32.42
C GLY A 103 -5.30 5.89 32.84
N THR A 104 -4.15 6.00 33.48
CA THR A 104 -3.54 7.27 33.91
C THR A 104 -2.58 7.89 32.88
N ARG A 105 -2.31 7.20 31.76
CA ARG A 105 -1.39 7.69 30.74
C ARG A 105 -2.13 8.48 29.66
N LEU A 106 -1.67 9.68 29.40
CA LEU A 106 -2.01 10.45 28.22
C LEU A 106 -1.30 9.84 27.01
N THR A 107 -2.07 9.45 26.02
CA THR A 107 -1.58 8.94 24.73
C THR A 107 -2.38 9.59 23.59
N THR A 108 -2.05 9.30 22.37
CA THR A 108 -2.83 9.70 21.20
C THR A 108 -3.91 8.65 20.90
N ALA A 109 -4.98 9.05 20.20
CA ALA A 109 -6.00 8.09 19.77
C ALA A 109 -5.41 6.97 18.90
N ALA A 110 -4.37 7.27 18.11
CA ALA A 110 -3.62 6.25 17.37
C ALA A 110 -2.97 5.22 18.31
N GLY A 111 -2.30 5.70 19.38
CA GLY A 111 -1.69 4.82 20.39
C GLY A 111 -2.73 4.00 21.14
N TYR A 112 -3.86 4.62 21.50
CA TYR A 112 -4.98 3.93 22.15
C TYR A 112 -5.51 2.78 21.28
N VAL A 113 -5.79 3.05 20.01
CA VAL A 113 -6.27 2.05 19.04
C VAL A 113 -5.25 0.93 18.89
N GLN A 114 -3.96 1.28 18.75
CA GLN A 114 -2.91 0.28 18.60
C GLN A 114 -2.76 -0.60 19.84
N GLU A 115 -2.78 -0.03 21.04
CA GLU A 115 -2.60 -0.78 22.28
C GLU A 115 -3.85 -1.59 22.64
N HIS A 116 -5.04 -1.04 22.48
CA HIS A 116 -6.28 -1.67 22.91
C HIS A 116 -6.79 -2.73 21.93
N PHE A 117 -6.75 -2.44 20.63
CA PHE A 117 -7.28 -3.35 19.60
C PHE A 117 -6.23 -4.28 19.02
N PHE A 118 -4.97 -3.85 18.97
CA PHE A 118 -3.90 -4.60 18.30
C PHE A 118 -2.77 -5.02 19.24
N GLY A 119 -2.83 -4.66 20.53
CA GLY A 119 -1.76 -4.90 21.51
C GLY A 119 -1.40 -6.38 21.72
N ARG A 120 -2.34 -7.30 21.46
CA ARG A 120 -2.10 -8.76 21.59
C ARG A 120 -1.67 -9.43 20.28
N GLY A 121 -1.61 -8.69 19.18
CA GLY A 121 -1.41 -9.29 17.86
C GLY A 121 -2.58 -10.22 17.45
N TRP A 122 -2.77 -10.41 16.17
CA TRP A 122 -3.73 -11.36 15.61
C TRP A 122 -3.00 -12.37 14.74
N LEU A 123 -3.43 -13.62 14.75
CA LEU A 123 -2.90 -14.68 13.86
C LEU A 123 -1.37 -14.90 13.99
N GLY A 124 -0.78 -14.62 15.16
CA GLY A 124 0.67 -14.76 15.35
C GLY A 124 1.51 -13.63 14.76
N LEU A 125 0.85 -12.57 14.28
CA LEU A 125 1.53 -11.36 13.79
C LEU A 125 1.77 -10.38 14.94
N ASP A 126 2.89 -9.68 14.89
CA ASP A 126 3.16 -8.58 15.80
C ASP A 126 2.08 -7.49 15.69
N SER A 127 1.84 -6.77 16.78
CA SER A 127 0.87 -5.67 16.87
C SER A 127 0.96 -4.69 15.70
N GLN A 128 2.17 -4.37 15.26
CA GLN A 128 2.41 -3.44 14.17
C GLN A 128 1.92 -3.98 12.81
N TRP A 129 2.18 -5.25 12.52
CA TRP A 129 1.71 -5.88 11.28
C TRP A 129 0.19 -6.06 11.28
N THR A 130 -0.39 -6.39 12.42
CA THR A 130 -1.84 -6.52 12.59
C THR A 130 -2.53 -5.17 12.29
N TYR A 131 -1.98 -4.06 12.78
CA TYR A 131 -2.48 -2.73 12.48
C TYR A 131 -2.39 -2.40 10.99
N VAL A 132 -1.26 -2.69 10.33
CA VAL A 132 -1.08 -2.45 8.89
C VAL A 132 -2.09 -3.24 8.06
N VAL A 133 -2.29 -4.52 8.38
CA VAL A 133 -3.25 -5.39 7.69
C VAL A 133 -4.69 -4.89 7.90
N ALA A 134 -5.04 -4.50 9.12
CA ALA A 134 -6.36 -3.95 9.42
C ALA A 134 -6.64 -2.64 8.67
N MET A 135 -5.66 -1.73 8.60
CA MET A 135 -5.76 -0.49 7.83
C MET A 135 -5.89 -0.75 6.33
N LEU A 136 -5.11 -1.70 5.81
CA LEU A 136 -5.23 -2.10 4.41
C LEU A 136 -6.63 -2.69 4.11
N ALA A 137 -7.14 -3.57 4.98
CA ALA A 137 -8.46 -4.15 4.85
C ALA A 137 -9.56 -3.06 4.91
N PHE A 138 -9.44 -2.13 5.86
CA PHE A 138 -10.37 -1.01 5.99
C PHE A 138 -10.43 -0.16 4.72
N TRP A 139 -9.29 0.30 4.21
CA TRP A 139 -9.26 1.12 2.99
C TRP A 139 -9.68 0.35 1.74
N THR A 140 -9.40 -0.95 1.69
CA THR A 140 -9.91 -1.81 0.62
C THR A 140 -11.42 -1.93 0.68
N ALA A 141 -12.00 -2.07 1.87
CA ALA A 141 -13.46 -2.10 2.05
C ALA A 141 -14.12 -0.77 1.66
N VAL A 142 -13.54 0.37 2.04
CA VAL A 142 -14.01 1.71 1.64
C VAL A 142 -13.97 1.85 0.11
N ALA A 143 -12.84 1.54 -0.51
CA ALA A 143 -12.69 1.60 -1.96
C ALA A 143 -13.66 0.65 -2.69
N ALA A 144 -13.89 -0.54 -2.13
CA ALA A 144 -14.85 -1.51 -2.64
C ALA A 144 -16.30 -1.00 -2.55
N ALA A 145 -16.66 -0.37 -1.43
CA ALA A 145 -17.98 0.23 -1.26
C ALA A 145 -18.21 1.36 -2.27
N MET A 146 -17.24 2.26 -2.42
CA MET A 146 -17.28 3.33 -3.42
C MET A 146 -17.38 2.79 -4.84
N HIS A 147 -16.61 1.74 -5.15
CA HIS A 147 -16.62 1.09 -6.46
C HIS A 147 -17.99 0.45 -6.75
N ARG A 148 -18.63 -0.18 -5.76
CA ARG A 148 -20.00 -0.72 -5.89
C ARG A 148 -21.04 0.37 -6.07
N ALA A 149 -20.90 1.48 -5.34
CA ALA A 149 -21.77 2.66 -5.46
C ALA A 149 -21.51 3.47 -6.74
N ARG A 150 -20.50 3.09 -7.54
CA ARG A 150 -20.04 3.83 -8.73
C ARG A 150 -19.64 5.28 -8.45
N TRP A 151 -19.23 5.54 -7.22
CA TRP A 151 -18.70 6.83 -6.82
C TRP A 151 -17.21 6.87 -7.09
N TYR A 152 -16.82 7.67 -8.07
CA TYR A 152 -15.41 7.89 -8.42
C TYR A 152 -15.11 9.37 -8.29
N VAL A 153 -14.07 9.70 -7.52
CA VAL A 153 -13.55 11.06 -7.46
C VAL A 153 -12.45 11.15 -8.50
N THR A 154 -12.80 11.71 -9.65
CA THR A 154 -11.85 12.05 -10.73
C THR A 154 -11.54 13.53 -10.64
N LEU A 155 -10.25 13.87 -10.80
CA LEU A 155 -9.76 15.23 -10.97
C LEU A 155 -9.97 15.69 -12.40
#